data_b16574c4dde2bef0e7b813b8e4e2be84
#
_entry.id   b16574c4dde2bef0e7b813b8e4e2be84
#
_cell.length_a   1.000
_cell.length_b   1.000
_cell.length_c   1.000
_cell.angle_alpha   90.00
_cell.angle_beta   90.00
_cell.angle_gamma   90.00
#
_symmetry.space_group_name_H-M   'P 1'
#
loop_
_entity.id
_entity.type
_entity.pdbx_description
1 polymer ?
#
loop_
_entity_poly.entity_id
_entity_poly.type
_entity_poly.pdbx_seq_one_letter_code
_entity_poly.pdbx_strand_id
1 'polypeptide(L)'
;MILSMICWGSWANTFKLTRGVRFELFYWDYALGLTASALLLAFFMDTPAGSGASFPQSLLTSRASALAEAAAAGVVFNLANLLLVAAIAIAGLAVAFPVAIGTALIIGTALTFFVDHKGAPFMIAAGVSFAAVAIVCCAAAYRAKGRELQVTRRGVIICLVSGLLMGSWAPLAASSMRAVAVPSAVGAAPSYALTPLASFAVFAVAALVSTVPFNLYLMRRPLIDVPVSMSEYSAGGIRWHLLGFLGGVVWATGTASNLVAGNSVGFAVSYAIGQSAPLVASLWGIFVWKEFAGASVTAKRALVAMFVFYLAAIGVLSRAV
;
A
#
# COMPACT_ATOMS: atom_id res chain seq x y z
N MET A 1 -0.74 12.13 -5.10
CA MET A 1 0.58 11.54 -4.78
C MET A 1 1.05 11.87 -3.36
N ILE A 2 1.26 13.14 -2.99
CA ILE A 2 1.70 13.52 -1.62
C ILE A 2 0.69 13.06 -0.56
N LEU A 3 -0.62 13.22 -0.82
CA LEU A 3 -1.66 12.72 0.09
C LEU A 3 -1.57 11.20 0.27
N SER A 4 -1.27 10.45 -0.79
CA SER A 4 -1.05 8.99 -0.69
C SER A 4 0.10 8.66 0.25
N MET A 5 1.24 9.33 0.08
CA MET A 5 2.41 9.16 0.93
C MET A 5 2.09 9.46 2.41
N ILE A 6 1.35 10.54 2.66
CA ILE A 6 0.93 10.91 4.02
C ILE A 6 0.01 9.85 4.62
N CYS A 7 -1.02 9.42 3.88
CA CYS A 7 -1.98 8.43 4.35
C CYS A 7 -1.32 7.05 4.57
N TRP A 8 -0.51 6.58 3.60
CA TRP A 8 0.16 5.29 3.72
C TRP A 8 1.23 5.27 4.83
N GLY A 9 1.83 6.42 5.14
CA GLY A 9 2.74 6.55 6.28
C GLY A 9 2.05 6.75 7.64
N SER A 10 0.74 6.99 7.65
CA SER A 10 0.00 7.36 8.87
C SER A 10 -0.96 6.28 9.37
N TRP A 11 -1.55 5.45 8.51
CA TRP A 11 -2.61 4.51 8.89
C TRP A 11 -2.22 3.56 10.03
N ALA A 12 -0.98 3.08 10.05
CA ALA A 12 -0.51 2.15 11.08
C ALA A 12 -0.48 2.74 12.50
N ASN A 13 -0.56 4.08 12.63
CA ASN A 13 -0.67 4.71 13.94
C ASN A 13 -2.01 4.38 14.62
N THR A 14 -3.08 4.15 13.86
CA THR A 14 -4.38 3.74 14.42
C THR A 14 -4.26 2.37 15.08
N PHE A 15 -3.53 1.43 14.46
CA PHE A 15 -3.21 0.15 15.07
C PHE A 15 -2.36 0.32 16.35
N LYS A 16 -1.33 1.15 16.30
CA LYS A 16 -0.49 1.41 17.47
C LYS A 16 -1.26 2.01 18.65
N LEU A 17 -2.31 2.79 18.39
CA LEU A 17 -3.20 3.37 19.39
C LEU A 17 -4.12 2.35 20.08
N THR A 18 -4.28 1.14 19.53
CA THR A 18 -5.07 0.07 20.17
C THR A 18 -4.36 -0.56 21.37
N ARG A 19 -3.04 -0.35 21.52
CA ARG A 19 -2.25 -0.77 22.68
C ARG A 19 -2.32 -2.26 22.98
N GLY A 20 -1.87 -3.09 22.05
CA GLY A 20 -1.69 -4.54 22.27
C GLY A 20 -2.81 -5.42 21.72
N VAL A 21 -3.77 -4.86 20.99
CA VAL A 21 -4.71 -5.66 20.19
C VAL A 21 -3.93 -6.42 19.11
N ARG A 22 -4.26 -7.68 18.91
CA ARG A 22 -3.67 -8.50 17.84
C ARG A 22 -4.05 -7.93 16.48
N PHE A 23 -3.08 -7.96 15.56
CA PHE A 23 -3.28 -7.40 14.23
C PHE A 23 -4.42 -8.11 13.47
N GLU A 24 -4.53 -9.42 13.62
CA GLU A 24 -5.56 -10.23 12.97
C GLU A 24 -6.98 -9.80 13.41
N LEU A 25 -7.16 -9.32 14.63
CA LEU A 25 -8.44 -8.79 15.12
C LEU A 25 -8.70 -7.39 14.58
N PHE A 26 -7.70 -6.51 14.63
CA PHE A 26 -7.75 -5.16 14.07
C PHE A 26 -8.06 -5.15 12.57
N TYR A 27 -7.56 -6.16 11.84
CA TYR A 27 -7.61 -6.21 10.38
C TYR A 27 -9.03 -6.35 9.83
N TRP A 28 -9.97 -6.90 10.59
CA TRP A 28 -11.37 -6.97 10.19
C TRP A 28 -11.96 -5.57 10.00
N ASP A 29 -11.82 -4.73 10.99
CA ASP A 29 -12.33 -3.36 10.94
C ASP A 29 -11.56 -2.51 9.91
N TYR A 30 -10.25 -2.75 9.78
CA TYR A 30 -9.45 -2.11 8.74
C TYR A 30 -9.95 -2.45 7.34
N ALA A 31 -10.23 -3.70 7.04
CA ALA A 31 -10.75 -4.13 5.75
C ALA A 31 -12.17 -3.56 5.49
N LEU A 32 -13.00 -3.48 6.52
CA LEU A 32 -14.32 -2.85 6.44
C LEU A 32 -14.21 -1.34 6.15
N GLY A 33 -13.36 -0.63 6.90
CA GLY A 33 -13.15 0.81 6.71
C GLY A 33 -12.58 1.14 5.33
N LEU A 34 -11.63 0.32 4.86
CA LEU A 34 -11.08 0.41 3.52
C LEU A 34 -12.18 0.27 2.46
N THR A 35 -12.99 -0.78 2.56
CA THR A 35 -14.02 -1.08 1.56
C THR A 35 -15.15 -0.06 1.58
N ALA A 36 -15.63 0.31 2.77
CA ALA A 36 -16.66 1.34 2.90
C ALA A 36 -16.21 2.66 2.26
N SER A 37 -14.97 3.09 2.55
CA SER A 37 -14.42 4.32 1.97
C SER A 37 -14.26 4.24 0.45
N ALA A 38 -13.76 3.11 -0.07
CA ALA A 38 -13.60 2.92 -1.50
C ALA A 38 -14.95 3.00 -2.24
N LEU A 39 -15.99 2.35 -1.70
CA LEU A 39 -17.34 2.40 -2.26
C LEU A 39 -17.95 3.80 -2.18
N LEU A 40 -17.82 4.49 -1.03
CA LEU A 40 -18.32 5.85 -0.88
C LEU A 40 -17.64 6.81 -1.86
N LEU A 41 -16.30 6.73 -1.98
CA LEU A 41 -15.56 7.55 -2.95
C LEU A 41 -16.00 7.26 -4.39
N ALA A 42 -16.18 5.99 -4.76
CA ALA A 42 -16.64 5.61 -6.09
C ALA A 42 -18.06 6.12 -6.37
N PHE A 43 -18.98 5.98 -5.43
CA PHE A 43 -20.36 6.43 -5.62
C PHE A 43 -20.52 7.95 -5.72
N PHE A 44 -19.78 8.71 -4.90
CA PHE A 44 -19.99 10.14 -4.78
C PHE A 44 -19.01 10.99 -5.58
N MET A 45 -17.81 10.47 -5.88
CA MET A 45 -16.76 11.25 -6.55
C MET A 45 -16.47 10.77 -7.99
N ASP A 46 -16.89 9.56 -8.36
CA ASP A 46 -16.77 9.07 -9.73
C ASP A 46 -17.90 9.61 -10.60
N THR A 47 -17.87 10.92 -10.82
CA THR A 47 -18.91 11.65 -11.56
C THR A 47 -18.52 11.82 -13.02
N PRO A 48 -19.51 12.01 -13.94
CA PRO A 48 -19.28 12.15 -15.37
C PRO A 48 -18.45 13.37 -15.80
N ALA A 49 -18.18 14.31 -14.89
CA ALA A 49 -17.47 15.55 -15.17
C ALA A 49 -15.98 15.32 -15.47
N GLY A 50 -15.68 14.67 -16.58
CA GLY A 50 -14.31 14.52 -17.08
C GLY A 50 -13.96 13.19 -17.73
N SER A 51 -14.54 12.08 -17.30
CA SER A 51 -14.33 10.73 -17.88
C SER A 51 -15.53 10.16 -18.61
N GLY A 52 -16.68 10.78 -18.50
CA GLY A 52 -17.91 10.38 -19.19
C GLY A 52 -18.66 9.20 -18.57
N ALA A 53 -18.13 8.50 -17.55
CA ALA A 53 -18.79 7.35 -16.95
C ALA A 53 -18.92 7.50 -15.43
N SER A 54 -20.14 7.30 -14.90
CA SER A 54 -20.36 7.14 -13.46
C SER A 54 -19.88 5.77 -12.98
N PHE A 55 -19.73 5.60 -11.66
CA PHE A 55 -19.30 4.33 -11.07
C PHE A 55 -20.10 3.10 -11.57
N PRO A 56 -21.46 3.08 -11.54
CA PRO A 56 -22.20 1.95 -12.06
C PRO A 56 -21.99 1.74 -13.57
N GLN A 57 -21.92 2.83 -14.34
CA GLN A 57 -21.68 2.76 -15.77
C GLN A 57 -20.28 2.22 -16.09
N SER A 58 -19.27 2.65 -15.34
CA SER A 58 -17.91 2.12 -15.45
C SER A 58 -17.86 0.60 -15.22
N LEU A 59 -18.60 0.08 -14.24
CA LEU A 59 -18.67 -1.37 -13.99
C LEU A 59 -19.36 -2.13 -15.14
N LEU A 60 -20.49 -1.58 -15.65
CA LEU A 60 -21.29 -2.25 -16.68
C LEU A 60 -20.64 -2.25 -18.07
N THR A 61 -19.86 -1.22 -18.37
CA THR A 61 -19.23 -1.07 -19.69
C THR A 61 -17.80 -1.58 -19.76
N SER A 62 -17.17 -1.89 -18.61
CA SER A 62 -15.79 -2.37 -18.58
C SER A 62 -15.66 -3.80 -19.11
N ARG A 63 -14.47 -4.11 -19.65
CA ARG A 63 -14.13 -5.48 -20.01
C ARG A 63 -14.02 -6.37 -18.77
N ALA A 64 -14.44 -7.64 -18.89
CA ALA A 64 -14.37 -8.61 -17.79
C ALA A 64 -12.94 -8.79 -17.24
N SER A 65 -11.91 -8.71 -18.11
CA SER A 65 -10.52 -8.76 -17.68
C SER A 65 -10.12 -7.56 -16.80
N ALA A 66 -10.67 -6.36 -17.02
CA ALA A 66 -10.41 -5.20 -16.15
C ALA A 66 -10.97 -5.42 -14.74
N LEU A 67 -12.17 -5.98 -14.63
CA LEU A 67 -12.74 -6.37 -13.34
C LEU A 67 -11.89 -7.43 -12.64
N ALA A 68 -11.43 -8.45 -13.40
CA ALA A 68 -10.57 -9.50 -12.87
C ALA A 68 -9.20 -8.97 -12.42
N GLU A 69 -8.59 -8.06 -13.19
CA GLU A 69 -7.33 -7.40 -12.87
C GLU A 69 -7.44 -6.56 -11.58
N ALA A 70 -8.51 -5.76 -11.43
CA ALA A 70 -8.78 -4.98 -10.23
C ALA A 70 -9.03 -5.89 -9.01
N ALA A 71 -9.80 -6.96 -9.17
CA ALA A 71 -10.05 -7.93 -8.12
C ALA A 71 -8.76 -8.67 -7.72
N ALA A 72 -7.96 -9.12 -8.69
CA ALA A 72 -6.66 -9.75 -8.43
C ALA A 72 -5.71 -8.80 -7.68
N ALA A 73 -5.68 -7.50 -8.06
CA ALA A 73 -4.92 -6.50 -7.34
C ALA A 73 -5.32 -6.43 -5.86
N GLY A 74 -6.63 -6.46 -5.56
CA GLY A 74 -7.16 -6.45 -4.20
C GLY A 74 -6.77 -7.70 -3.40
N VAL A 75 -6.89 -8.89 -3.98
CA VAL A 75 -6.50 -10.15 -3.33
C VAL A 75 -4.99 -10.19 -3.06
N VAL A 76 -4.17 -9.81 -4.06
CA VAL A 76 -2.71 -9.78 -3.94
C VAL A 76 -2.26 -8.78 -2.87
N PHE A 77 -2.83 -7.56 -2.89
CA PHE A 77 -2.57 -6.56 -1.86
C PHE A 77 -2.90 -7.08 -0.47
N ASN A 78 -4.08 -7.68 -0.32
CA ASN A 78 -4.56 -8.18 0.98
C ASN A 78 -3.58 -9.19 1.58
N LEU A 79 -3.17 -10.18 0.80
CA LEU A 79 -2.18 -11.18 1.24
C LEU A 79 -0.82 -10.52 1.52
N ALA A 80 -0.37 -9.61 0.66
CA ALA A 80 0.87 -8.87 0.85
C ALA A 80 0.88 -8.10 2.17
N ASN A 81 -0.22 -7.41 2.48
CA ASN A 81 -0.34 -6.58 3.68
C ASN A 81 -0.34 -7.43 4.97
N LEU A 82 -1.07 -8.54 4.98
CA LEU A 82 -1.05 -9.50 6.09
C LEU A 82 0.37 -10.07 6.32
N LEU A 83 1.06 -10.45 5.24
CA LEU A 83 2.43 -10.95 5.32
C LEU A 83 3.43 -9.86 5.73
N LEU A 84 3.23 -8.60 5.32
CA LEU A 84 4.10 -7.49 5.71
C LEU A 84 4.09 -7.26 7.22
N VAL A 85 2.90 -7.30 7.83
CA VAL A 85 2.80 -7.15 9.29
C VAL A 85 3.48 -8.30 10.01
N ALA A 86 3.27 -9.53 9.54
CA ALA A 86 3.98 -10.70 10.07
C ALA A 86 5.49 -10.59 9.87
N ALA A 87 5.94 -10.12 8.70
CA ALA A 87 7.36 -9.88 8.41
C ALA A 87 8.00 -8.88 9.38
N ILE A 88 7.30 -7.76 9.65
CA ILE A 88 7.76 -6.75 10.61
C ILE A 88 7.87 -7.34 12.02
N ALA A 89 6.92 -8.15 12.41
CA ALA A 89 6.92 -8.74 13.74
C ALA A 89 8.01 -9.84 13.91
N ILE A 90 8.31 -10.62 12.85
CA ILE A 90 9.36 -11.68 12.87
C ILE A 90 10.77 -11.09 12.72
N ALA A 91 10.96 -10.23 11.71
CA ALA A 91 12.28 -9.75 11.31
C ALA A 91 12.57 -8.33 11.79
N GLY A 92 11.56 -7.63 12.30
CA GLY A 92 11.63 -6.22 12.70
C GLY A 92 11.73 -5.25 11.53
N LEU A 93 11.49 -3.97 11.84
CA LEU A 93 11.49 -2.90 10.84
C LEU A 93 12.83 -2.75 10.12
N ALA A 94 13.96 -3.00 10.82
CA ALA A 94 15.30 -2.88 10.24
C ALA A 94 15.58 -3.87 9.10
N VAL A 95 14.85 -4.98 9.02
CA VAL A 95 14.95 -5.98 7.95
C VAL A 95 13.76 -5.92 7.03
N ALA A 96 12.55 -5.80 7.57
CA ALA A 96 11.33 -5.82 6.78
C ALA A 96 11.25 -4.62 5.81
N PHE A 97 11.67 -3.42 6.20
CA PHE A 97 11.64 -2.26 5.32
C PHE A 97 12.55 -2.40 4.10
N PRO A 98 13.87 -2.66 4.23
CA PRO A 98 14.70 -2.77 3.03
C PRO A 98 14.32 -3.97 2.17
N VAL A 99 13.90 -5.06 2.76
CA VAL A 99 13.60 -6.28 2.00
C VAL A 99 12.19 -6.25 1.42
N ALA A 100 11.14 -5.98 2.20
CA ALA A 100 9.78 -6.00 1.69
C ALA A 100 9.41 -4.70 0.96
N ILE A 101 9.58 -3.54 1.61
CA ILE A 101 9.18 -2.25 1.00
C ILE A 101 10.14 -1.86 -0.14
N GLY A 102 11.45 -2.15 0.01
CA GLY A 102 12.41 -1.93 -1.08
C GLY A 102 12.11 -2.78 -2.31
N THR A 103 11.81 -4.06 -2.12
CA THR A 103 11.38 -4.96 -3.21
C THR A 103 10.08 -4.46 -3.85
N ALA A 104 9.09 -4.08 -3.05
CA ALA A 104 7.82 -3.55 -3.53
C ALA A 104 8.02 -2.27 -4.35
N LEU A 105 8.84 -1.34 -3.89
CA LEU A 105 9.15 -0.10 -4.59
C LEU A 105 9.76 -0.38 -5.96
N ILE A 106 10.82 -1.17 -6.01
CA ILE A 106 11.57 -1.41 -7.26
C ILE A 106 10.71 -2.19 -8.25
N ILE A 107 10.17 -3.33 -7.84
CA ILE A 107 9.38 -4.21 -8.72
C ILE A 107 8.06 -3.53 -9.11
N GLY A 108 7.35 -2.94 -8.15
CA GLY A 108 6.07 -2.30 -8.41
C GLY A 108 6.20 -1.11 -9.35
N THR A 109 7.20 -0.26 -9.17
CA THR A 109 7.45 0.86 -10.10
C THR A 109 7.84 0.37 -11.48
N ALA A 110 8.75 -0.61 -11.58
CA ALA A 110 9.18 -1.16 -12.87
C ALA A 110 8.00 -1.81 -13.63
N LEU A 111 7.26 -2.72 -12.99
CA LEU A 111 6.13 -3.39 -13.62
C LEU A 111 5.02 -2.40 -14.00
N THR A 112 4.75 -1.40 -13.15
CA THR A 112 3.73 -0.38 -13.45
C THR A 112 4.16 0.51 -14.63
N PHE A 113 5.46 0.83 -14.74
CA PHE A 113 5.97 1.55 -15.90
C PHE A 113 5.79 0.75 -17.21
N PHE A 114 6.01 -0.56 -17.18
CA PHE A 114 5.75 -1.43 -18.36
C PHE A 114 4.26 -1.56 -18.69
N VAL A 115 3.36 -1.22 -17.80
CA VAL A 115 1.91 -1.20 -18.05
C VAL A 115 1.49 0.10 -18.72
N ASP A 116 1.88 1.26 -18.21
CA ASP A 116 1.36 2.55 -18.70
C ASP A 116 2.32 3.35 -19.59
N HIS A 117 3.63 3.04 -19.55
CA HIS A 117 4.70 3.70 -20.29
C HIS A 117 4.74 5.23 -20.14
N LYS A 118 4.18 5.77 -19.06
CA LYS A 118 4.16 7.20 -18.78
C LYS A 118 5.32 7.62 -17.88
N GLY A 119 5.85 8.81 -18.15
CA GLY A 119 6.95 9.41 -17.40
C GLY A 119 8.33 9.12 -18.02
N ALA A 120 9.32 9.95 -17.66
CA ALA A 120 10.69 9.83 -18.13
C ALA A 120 11.41 8.65 -17.45
N PRO A 121 11.80 7.57 -18.16
CA PRO A 121 12.31 6.34 -17.52
C PRO A 121 13.58 6.59 -16.72
N PHE A 122 14.48 7.45 -17.20
CA PHE A 122 15.70 7.79 -16.48
C PHE A 122 15.41 8.50 -15.13
N MET A 123 14.46 9.43 -15.12
CA MET A 123 14.07 10.14 -13.88
C MET A 123 13.36 9.18 -12.91
N ILE A 124 12.53 8.28 -13.41
CA ILE A 124 11.89 7.25 -12.58
C ILE A 124 12.96 6.36 -11.95
N ALA A 125 13.91 5.85 -12.74
CA ALA A 125 14.99 5.00 -12.25
C ALA A 125 15.86 5.72 -11.21
N ALA A 126 16.23 6.97 -11.45
CA ALA A 126 17.00 7.79 -10.51
C ALA A 126 16.23 8.04 -9.21
N GLY A 127 14.96 8.41 -9.29
CA GLY A 127 14.11 8.65 -8.12
C GLY A 127 13.89 7.39 -7.28
N VAL A 128 13.64 6.25 -7.92
CA VAL A 128 13.54 4.93 -7.26
C VAL A 128 14.85 4.55 -6.58
N SER A 129 15.99 4.84 -7.22
CA SER A 129 17.32 4.58 -6.62
C SER A 129 17.53 5.41 -5.35
N PHE A 130 17.20 6.70 -5.37
CA PHE A 130 17.25 7.54 -4.16
C PHE A 130 16.31 7.04 -3.07
N ALA A 131 15.09 6.64 -3.40
CA ALA A 131 14.15 6.10 -2.43
C ALA A 131 14.64 4.75 -1.85
N ALA A 132 15.25 3.88 -2.65
CA ALA A 132 15.87 2.64 -2.18
C ALA A 132 17.00 2.91 -1.19
N VAL A 133 17.88 3.89 -1.47
CA VAL A 133 18.92 4.32 -0.52
C VAL A 133 18.30 4.87 0.76
N ALA A 134 17.24 5.66 0.67
CA ALA A 134 16.52 6.16 1.84
C ALA A 134 15.96 5.02 2.71
N ILE A 135 15.39 3.96 2.10
CA ILE A 135 14.90 2.77 2.80
C ILE A 135 16.05 2.06 3.55
N VAL A 136 17.22 1.93 2.92
CA VAL A 136 18.40 1.34 3.57
C VAL A 136 18.87 2.21 4.75
N CYS A 137 18.87 3.53 4.60
CA CYS A 137 19.19 4.46 5.69
C CYS A 137 18.17 4.35 6.85
N CYS A 138 16.87 4.19 6.55
CA CYS A 138 15.84 3.93 7.54
C CYS A 138 16.13 2.65 8.34
N ALA A 139 16.46 1.56 7.66
CA ALA A 139 16.82 0.30 8.28
C ALA A 139 18.07 0.42 9.16
N ALA A 140 19.10 1.14 8.68
CA ALA A 140 20.31 1.40 9.45
C ALA A 140 20.04 2.19 10.73
N ALA A 141 19.09 3.15 10.68
CA ALA A 141 18.68 3.92 11.86
C ALA A 141 18.01 3.03 12.92
N TYR A 142 17.08 2.16 12.51
CA TYR A 142 16.44 1.20 13.42
C TYR A 142 17.42 0.17 13.97
N ARG A 143 18.36 -0.31 13.16
CA ARG A 143 19.43 -1.23 13.62
C ARG A 143 20.34 -0.57 14.64
N ALA A 144 20.76 0.68 14.41
CA ALA A 144 21.63 1.42 15.32
C ALA A 144 20.95 1.81 16.64
N LYS A 145 19.64 1.63 16.76
CA LYS A 145 18.86 1.84 17.99
C LYS A 145 19.01 0.68 18.98
N GLY A 146 19.66 -0.44 18.62
CA GLY A 146 20.02 -1.50 19.55
C GLY A 146 18.95 -2.58 19.78
N ARG A 147 17.96 -2.74 18.91
CA ARG A 147 17.16 -3.98 18.89
C ARG A 147 17.88 -5.02 18.05
N GLU A 148 18.59 -5.92 18.72
CA GLU A 148 19.10 -7.16 18.11
C GLU A 148 17.91 -8.07 17.78
N LEU A 149 17.43 -7.96 16.55
CA LEU A 149 16.48 -8.92 16.02
C LEU A 149 17.30 -10.00 15.30
N GLN A 150 17.09 -11.25 15.71
CA GLN A 150 17.70 -12.37 15.00
C GLN A 150 17.09 -12.46 13.60
N VAL A 151 17.91 -12.21 12.59
CA VAL A 151 17.52 -12.35 11.20
C VAL A 151 17.39 -13.84 10.88
N THR A 152 16.17 -14.34 10.89
CA THR A 152 15.90 -15.74 10.52
C THR A 152 15.67 -15.87 9.02
N ARG A 153 16.11 -17.00 8.42
CA ARG A 153 15.83 -17.32 7.02
C ARG A 153 14.32 -17.22 6.70
N ARG A 154 13.47 -17.70 7.62
CA ARG A 154 12.01 -17.63 7.51
C ARG A 154 11.53 -16.16 7.42
N GLY A 155 12.04 -15.29 8.28
CA GLY A 155 11.70 -13.87 8.28
C GLY A 155 12.04 -13.19 6.95
N VAL A 156 13.24 -13.46 6.40
CA VAL A 156 13.68 -12.90 5.11
C VAL A 156 12.78 -13.41 3.96
N ILE A 157 12.44 -14.69 3.94
CA ILE A 157 11.55 -15.25 2.90
C ILE A 157 10.17 -14.58 2.97
N ILE A 158 9.60 -14.41 4.15
CA ILE A 158 8.30 -13.74 4.31
C ILE A 158 8.38 -12.27 3.85
N CYS A 159 9.48 -11.56 4.17
CA CYS A 159 9.71 -10.21 3.67
C CYS A 159 9.75 -10.16 2.14
N LEU A 160 10.49 -11.07 1.49
CA LEU A 160 10.59 -11.13 0.02
C LEU A 160 9.25 -11.43 -0.63
N VAL A 161 8.53 -12.45 -0.12
CA VAL A 161 7.20 -12.81 -0.65
C VAL A 161 6.22 -11.66 -0.49
N SER A 162 6.19 -11.04 0.70
CA SER A 162 5.37 -9.85 0.94
C SER A 162 5.73 -8.71 -0.01
N GLY A 163 7.03 -8.43 -0.20
CA GLY A 163 7.50 -7.38 -1.09
C GLY A 163 7.14 -7.62 -2.56
N LEU A 164 7.29 -8.84 -3.05
CA LEU A 164 6.89 -9.25 -4.41
C LEU A 164 5.38 -9.04 -4.62
N LEU A 165 4.56 -9.53 -3.71
CA LEU A 165 3.11 -9.35 -3.78
C LEU A 165 2.73 -7.88 -3.66
N MET A 166 3.35 -7.14 -2.72
CA MET A 166 3.10 -5.71 -2.53
C MET A 166 3.51 -4.88 -3.76
N GLY A 167 4.55 -5.27 -4.50
CA GLY A 167 4.92 -4.67 -5.78
C GLY A 167 3.99 -5.05 -6.93
N SER A 168 3.26 -6.15 -6.82
CA SER A 168 2.45 -6.69 -7.93
C SER A 168 1.02 -6.13 -7.99
N TRP A 169 0.46 -5.59 -6.91
CA TRP A 169 -0.91 -5.08 -6.92
C TRP A 169 -1.07 -3.81 -7.77
N ALA A 170 -0.08 -2.92 -7.74
CA ALA A 170 -0.17 -1.64 -8.44
C ALA A 170 -0.21 -1.77 -9.96
N PRO A 171 0.65 -2.60 -10.61
CA PRO A 171 0.55 -2.85 -12.05
C PRO A 171 -0.76 -3.55 -12.43
N LEU A 172 -1.31 -4.44 -11.60
CA LEU A 172 -2.63 -5.06 -11.84
C LEU A 172 -3.75 -3.99 -11.80
N ALA A 173 -3.73 -3.11 -10.80
CA ALA A 173 -4.68 -2.00 -10.73
C ALA A 173 -4.52 -1.05 -11.93
N ALA A 174 -3.29 -0.70 -12.31
CA ALA A 174 -3.02 0.14 -13.48
C ALA A 174 -3.53 -0.51 -14.77
N SER A 175 -3.35 -1.82 -14.92
CA SER A 175 -3.84 -2.58 -16.09
C SER A 175 -5.37 -2.54 -16.21
N SER A 176 -6.09 -2.62 -15.10
CA SER A 176 -7.56 -2.54 -15.08
C SER A 176 -8.11 -1.19 -15.58
N MET A 177 -7.30 -0.14 -15.45
CA MET A 177 -7.63 1.23 -15.88
C MET A 177 -7.11 1.56 -17.29
N ARG A 178 -6.43 0.62 -17.95
CA ARG A 178 -5.89 0.82 -19.29
C ARG A 178 -6.97 0.55 -20.35
N ALA A 179 -7.16 1.53 -21.24
CA ALA A 179 -7.97 1.33 -22.43
C ALA A 179 -7.24 0.36 -23.38
N VAL A 180 -7.93 -0.67 -23.81
CA VAL A 180 -7.44 -1.59 -24.85
C VAL A 180 -8.18 -1.24 -26.13
N ALA A 181 -7.43 -0.91 -27.19
CA ALA A 181 -8.01 -0.79 -28.51
C ALA A 181 -8.51 -2.19 -28.95
N VAL A 182 -9.83 -2.36 -29.01
CA VAL A 182 -10.42 -3.54 -29.63
C VAL A 182 -10.45 -3.24 -31.13
N PRO A 183 -9.94 -4.13 -32.01
CA PRO A 183 -10.15 -4.00 -33.44
C PRO A 183 -11.67 -3.96 -33.66
N SER A 184 -12.19 -2.80 -34.04
CA SER A 184 -13.62 -2.62 -34.24
C SER A 184 -14.04 -3.46 -35.46
N ALA A 185 -14.75 -4.55 -35.23
CA ALA A 185 -15.81 -4.89 -36.18
C ALA A 185 -16.74 -3.67 -36.19
N VAL A 186 -17.07 -3.18 -37.40
CA VAL A 186 -17.89 -1.98 -37.61
C VAL A 186 -19.09 -1.99 -36.65
N GLY A 187 -19.15 -1.07 -35.70
CA GLY A 187 -20.26 -0.92 -34.74
C GLY A 187 -20.03 -1.43 -33.31
N ALA A 188 -18.88 -2.01 -32.97
CA ALA A 188 -18.61 -2.39 -31.57
C ALA A 188 -18.21 -1.15 -30.77
N ALA A 189 -18.94 -0.89 -29.67
CA ALA A 189 -18.55 0.14 -28.71
C ALA A 189 -17.16 -0.19 -28.15
N PRO A 190 -16.28 0.82 -27.96
CA PRO A 190 -14.95 0.56 -27.39
C PRO A 190 -15.11 -0.06 -26.01
N SER A 191 -14.36 -1.14 -25.72
CA SER A 191 -14.37 -1.73 -24.37
C SER A 191 -13.67 -0.75 -23.43
N TYR A 192 -14.44 -0.17 -22.52
CA TYR A 192 -13.93 0.83 -21.60
C TYR A 192 -13.11 0.17 -20.49
N ALA A 193 -12.04 0.84 -20.08
CA ALA A 193 -11.31 0.56 -18.87
C ALA A 193 -12.13 1.00 -17.65
N LEU A 194 -11.81 0.46 -16.48
CA LEU A 194 -12.38 0.99 -15.24
C LEU A 194 -11.87 2.42 -14.97
N THR A 195 -12.75 3.26 -14.43
CA THR A 195 -12.30 4.53 -13.83
C THR A 195 -11.42 4.24 -12.60
N PRO A 196 -10.56 5.17 -12.17
CA PRO A 196 -9.69 4.94 -11.01
C PRO A 196 -10.45 4.57 -9.74
N LEU A 197 -11.60 5.20 -9.49
CA LEU A 197 -12.39 4.92 -8.29
C LEU A 197 -13.20 3.64 -8.43
N ALA A 198 -13.68 3.28 -9.63
CA ALA A 198 -14.32 1.99 -9.87
C ALA A 198 -13.33 0.84 -9.75
N SER A 199 -12.11 0.97 -10.28
CA SER A 199 -11.03 -0.01 -10.09
C SER A 199 -10.74 -0.19 -8.60
N PHE A 200 -10.65 0.91 -7.85
CA PHE A 200 -10.42 0.85 -6.41
C PHE A 200 -11.58 0.22 -5.63
N ALA A 201 -12.83 0.45 -6.02
CA ALA A 201 -13.98 -0.19 -5.39
C ALA A 201 -13.96 -1.71 -5.59
N VAL A 202 -13.70 -2.19 -6.82
CA VAL A 202 -13.55 -3.63 -7.11
C VAL A 202 -12.37 -4.24 -6.33
N PHE A 203 -11.23 -3.57 -6.33
CA PHE A 203 -10.07 -3.94 -5.52
C PHE A 203 -10.44 -4.09 -4.04
N ALA A 204 -11.13 -3.12 -3.46
CA ALA A 204 -11.45 -3.09 -2.02
C ALA A 204 -12.43 -4.21 -1.63
N VAL A 205 -13.44 -4.46 -2.47
CA VAL A 205 -14.37 -5.57 -2.27
C VAL A 205 -13.61 -6.92 -2.33
N ALA A 206 -12.73 -7.11 -3.30
CA ALA A 206 -11.93 -8.32 -3.42
C ALA A 206 -10.96 -8.49 -2.23
N ALA A 207 -10.36 -7.40 -1.75
CA ALA A 207 -9.55 -7.41 -0.53
C ALA A 207 -10.37 -7.83 0.69
N LEU A 208 -11.58 -7.28 0.87
CA LEU A 208 -12.48 -7.68 1.98
C LEU A 208 -12.89 -9.15 1.89
N VAL A 209 -13.30 -9.61 0.71
CA VAL A 209 -13.72 -11.01 0.49
C VAL A 209 -12.55 -11.97 0.79
N SER A 210 -11.36 -11.64 0.30
CA SER A 210 -10.17 -12.47 0.55
C SER A 210 -9.65 -12.37 2.00
N THR A 211 -10.03 -11.33 2.74
CA THR A 211 -9.71 -11.23 4.17
C THR A 211 -10.34 -12.39 4.95
N VAL A 212 -11.53 -12.85 4.56
CA VAL A 212 -12.20 -13.95 5.24
C VAL A 212 -11.31 -15.21 5.31
N PRO A 213 -10.90 -15.85 4.21
CA PRO A 213 -10.06 -17.04 4.29
C PRO A 213 -8.66 -16.76 4.81
N PHE A 214 -8.01 -15.67 4.41
CA PHE A 214 -6.62 -15.40 4.78
C PHE A 214 -6.49 -15.07 6.26
N ASN A 215 -7.33 -14.15 6.75
CA ASN A 215 -7.25 -13.70 8.13
C ASN A 215 -7.74 -14.78 9.12
N LEU A 216 -8.81 -15.52 8.78
CA LEU A 216 -9.24 -16.68 9.59
C LEU A 216 -8.16 -17.76 9.68
N TYR A 217 -7.42 -18.00 8.58
CA TYR A 217 -6.29 -18.92 8.61
C TYR A 217 -5.20 -18.42 9.57
N LEU A 218 -4.83 -17.13 9.49
CA LEU A 218 -3.82 -16.53 10.35
C LEU A 218 -4.28 -16.45 11.81
N MET A 219 -5.54 -16.20 12.09
CA MET A 219 -6.09 -16.24 13.44
C MET A 219 -5.94 -17.62 14.09
N ARG A 220 -6.15 -18.70 13.31
CA ARG A 220 -6.03 -20.10 13.78
C ARG A 220 -4.59 -20.62 13.78
N ARG A 221 -3.78 -20.18 12.81
CA ARG A 221 -2.37 -20.56 12.61
C ARG A 221 -1.50 -19.33 12.42
N PRO A 222 -1.34 -18.52 13.47
CA PRO A 222 -0.58 -17.30 13.36
C PRO A 222 0.89 -17.60 13.03
N LEU A 223 1.51 -16.67 12.30
CA LEU A 223 2.94 -16.75 12.03
C LEU A 223 3.76 -16.45 13.27
N ILE A 224 3.17 -15.74 14.22
CA ILE A 224 3.73 -15.32 15.52
C ILE A 224 2.62 -15.37 16.56
N ASP A 225 3.02 -15.55 17.81
CA ASP A 225 2.15 -15.60 18.99
C ASP A 225 1.14 -16.78 19.00
N VAL A 226 0.15 -16.70 19.85
CA VAL A 226 -0.89 -17.71 20.03
C VAL A 226 -2.09 -17.45 19.13
N PRO A 227 -2.88 -18.47 18.77
CA PRO A 227 -4.14 -18.32 18.04
C PRO A 227 -5.09 -17.35 18.75
N VAL A 228 -5.90 -16.65 17.96
CA VAL A 228 -6.99 -15.77 18.45
C VAL A 228 -8.31 -16.18 17.82
N SER A 229 -9.42 -15.81 18.46
CA SER A 229 -10.77 -16.24 18.08
C SER A 229 -11.68 -15.07 17.72
N MET A 230 -12.75 -15.37 16.98
CA MET A 230 -13.80 -14.37 16.71
C MET A 230 -14.55 -13.91 17.95
N SER A 231 -14.58 -14.72 19.02
CA SER A 231 -15.14 -14.29 20.32
C SER A 231 -14.30 -13.17 20.95
N GLU A 232 -12.97 -13.20 20.80
CA GLU A 232 -12.09 -12.11 21.23
C GLU A 232 -12.33 -10.84 20.41
N TYR A 233 -12.56 -10.99 19.08
CA TYR A 233 -12.96 -9.86 18.25
C TYR A 233 -14.27 -9.23 18.75
N SER A 234 -15.31 -10.03 18.96
CA SER A 234 -16.62 -9.54 19.42
C SER A 234 -16.61 -8.97 20.84
N ALA A 235 -15.71 -9.43 21.70
CA ALA A 235 -15.50 -8.91 23.05
C ALA A 235 -14.72 -7.59 23.08
N GLY A 236 -14.24 -7.14 21.93
CA GLY A 236 -13.45 -5.92 21.80
C GLY A 236 -14.21 -4.65 22.15
N GLY A 237 -13.48 -3.68 22.71
CA GLY A 237 -14.05 -2.39 23.01
C GLY A 237 -14.26 -1.56 21.74
N ILE A 238 -15.35 -0.77 21.70
CA ILE A 238 -15.72 0.08 20.56
C ILE A 238 -14.55 0.96 20.06
N ARG A 239 -13.70 1.42 20.96
CA ARG A 239 -12.54 2.24 20.61
C ARG A 239 -11.58 1.54 19.64
N TRP A 240 -11.30 0.25 19.84
CA TRP A 240 -10.38 -0.44 18.96
C TRP A 240 -11.00 -0.74 17.60
N HIS A 241 -12.33 -1.05 17.55
CA HIS A 241 -13.06 -1.19 16.29
C HIS A 241 -13.05 0.11 15.50
N LEU A 242 -13.33 1.25 16.14
CA LEU A 242 -13.26 2.56 15.48
C LEU A 242 -11.85 2.89 15.00
N LEU A 243 -10.80 2.53 15.75
CA LEU A 243 -9.41 2.73 15.31
C LEU A 243 -9.06 1.83 14.14
N GLY A 244 -9.54 0.59 14.11
CA GLY A 244 -9.39 -0.31 12.97
C GLY A 244 -10.04 0.25 11.71
N PHE A 245 -11.29 0.62 11.82
CA PHE A 245 -12.05 1.23 10.74
C PHE A 245 -11.38 2.52 10.23
N LEU A 246 -10.96 3.41 11.13
CA LEU A 246 -10.24 4.63 10.77
C LEU A 246 -8.92 4.34 10.03
N GLY A 247 -8.19 3.30 10.43
CA GLY A 247 -6.99 2.86 9.72
C GLY A 247 -7.27 2.51 8.26
N GLY A 248 -8.38 1.79 8.02
CA GLY A 248 -8.86 1.48 6.68
C GLY A 248 -9.26 2.72 5.88
N VAL A 249 -9.98 3.66 6.51
CA VAL A 249 -10.36 4.95 5.88
C VAL A 249 -9.13 5.74 5.44
N VAL A 250 -8.14 5.88 6.32
CA VAL A 250 -6.90 6.62 6.03
C VAL A 250 -6.16 5.96 4.85
N TRP A 251 -6.00 4.64 4.90
CA TRP A 251 -5.32 3.92 3.81
C TRP A 251 -6.08 4.04 2.48
N ALA A 252 -7.40 3.91 2.51
CA ALA A 252 -8.26 4.03 1.33
C ALA A 252 -8.17 5.41 0.68
N THR A 253 -8.17 6.47 1.49
CA THR A 253 -8.01 7.85 1.00
C THR A 253 -6.68 8.02 0.28
N GLY A 254 -5.61 7.46 0.83
CA GLY A 254 -4.29 7.45 0.18
C GLY A 254 -4.30 6.72 -1.15
N THR A 255 -4.93 5.55 -1.21
CA THR A 255 -4.96 4.71 -2.40
C THR A 255 -5.82 5.31 -3.50
N ALA A 256 -7.00 5.82 -3.18
CA ALA A 256 -7.83 6.55 -4.12
C ALA A 256 -7.07 7.74 -4.74
N SER A 257 -6.41 8.54 -3.89
CA SER A 257 -5.59 9.67 -4.35
C SER A 257 -4.40 9.22 -5.22
N ASN A 258 -3.82 8.04 -4.96
CA ASN A 258 -2.73 7.47 -5.75
C ASN A 258 -3.21 7.06 -7.14
N LEU A 259 -4.32 6.35 -7.23
CA LEU A 259 -4.86 5.87 -8.49
C LEU A 259 -5.38 7.00 -9.37
N VAL A 260 -6.09 7.98 -8.78
CA VAL A 260 -6.55 9.18 -9.50
C VAL A 260 -5.36 9.98 -10.04
N ALA A 261 -4.34 10.23 -9.21
CA ALA A 261 -3.14 10.93 -9.65
C ALA A 261 -2.39 10.12 -10.72
N GLY A 262 -2.26 8.80 -10.55
CA GLY A 262 -1.58 7.90 -11.50
C GLY A 262 -2.20 7.92 -12.88
N ASN A 263 -3.52 8.05 -12.96
CA ASN A 263 -4.21 8.17 -14.24
C ASN A 263 -3.77 9.42 -15.04
N SER A 264 -3.44 10.50 -14.35
CA SER A 264 -3.02 11.77 -14.97
C SER A 264 -1.52 11.84 -15.23
N VAL A 265 -0.71 11.52 -14.20
CA VAL A 265 0.76 11.74 -14.24
C VAL A 265 1.58 10.47 -14.51
N GLY A 266 0.93 9.34 -14.62
CA GLY A 266 1.55 8.02 -14.73
C GLY A 266 1.55 7.26 -13.41
N PHE A 267 1.14 5.98 -13.50
CA PHE A 267 1.00 5.12 -12.31
C PHE A 267 2.35 4.79 -11.68
N ALA A 268 3.42 4.65 -12.48
CA ALA A 268 4.76 4.38 -11.98
C ALA A 268 5.27 5.52 -11.07
N VAL A 269 5.11 6.77 -11.50
CA VAL A 269 5.51 7.95 -10.71
C VAL A 269 4.65 8.08 -9.47
N SER A 270 3.32 7.96 -9.61
CA SER A 270 2.40 8.07 -8.49
C SER A 270 2.67 7.00 -7.42
N TYR A 271 2.90 5.76 -7.85
CA TYR A 271 3.24 4.65 -6.96
C TYR A 271 4.57 4.89 -6.24
N ALA A 272 5.64 5.26 -6.97
CA ALA A 272 6.96 5.48 -6.40
C ALA A 272 6.96 6.60 -5.33
N ILE A 273 6.22 7.69 -5.57
CA ILE A 273 6.05 8.76 -4.58
C ILE A 273 5.25 8.24 -3.37
N GLY A 274 4.17 7.49 -3.59
CA GLY A 274 3.40 6.85 -2.52
C GLY A 274 4.25 5.94 -1.65
N GLN A 275 5.15 5.15 -2.25
CA GLN A 275 6.09 4.26 -1.54
C GLN A 275 7.17 5.02 -0.72
N SER A 276 7.22 6.36 -0.81
CA SER A 276 7.99 7.18 0.14
C SER A 276 7.28 7.35 1.51
N ALA A 277 6.18 6.63 1.74
CA ALA A 277 5.44 6.58 3.01
C ALA A 277 6.30 6.35 4.28
N PRO A 278 7.43 5.60 4.26
CA PRO A 278 8.30 5.48 5.42
C PRO A 278 8.88 6.81 5.90
N LEU A 279 8.99 7.83 5.04
CA LEU A 279 9.35 9.19 5.45
C LEU A 279 8.34 9.73 6.48
N VAL A 280 7.06 9.65 6.17
CA VAL A 280 5.97 10.11 7.06
C VAL A 280 5.87 9.23 8.31
N ALA A 281 5.97 7.91 8.15
CA ALA A 281 5.99 6.98 9.29
C ALA A 281 7.14 7.29 10.27
N SER A 282 8.32 7.67 9.75
CA SER A 282 9.46 8.08 10.57
C SER A 282 9.21 9.41 11.29
N LEU A 283 8.50 10.36 10.69
CA LEU A 283 8.10 11.59 11.38
C LEU A 283 7.18 11.28 12.57
N TRP A 284 6.19 10.40 12.40
CA TRP A 284 5.37 9.90 13.50
C TRP A 284 6.23 9.24 14.58
N GLY A 285 7.16 8.37 14.19
CA GLY A 285 8.08 7.68 15.10
C GLY A 285 8.94 8.65 15.92
N ILE A 286 9.48 9.70 15.29
CA ILE A 286 10.37 10.66 15.92
C ILE A 286 9.60 11.62 16.85
N PHE A 287 8.57 12.26 16.33
CA PHE A 287 7.93 13.40 17.00
C PHE A 287 6.81 12.98 17.94
N VAL A 288 5.99 12.00 17.57
CA VAL A 288 4.83 11.59 18.35
C VAL A 288 5.18 10.43 19.28
N TRP A 289 5.76 9.36 18.74
CA TRP A 289 6.08 8.16 19.51
C TRP A 289 7.42 8.24 20.23
N LYS A 290 8.25 9.24 19.92
CA LYS A 290 9.59 9.46 20.51
C LYS A 290 10.48 8.21 20.44
N GLU A 291 10.33 7.43 19.37
CA GLU A 291 11.02 6.14 19.22
C GLU A 291 12.55 6.27 19.18
N PHE A 292 13.04 7.42 18.77
CA PHE A 292 14.48 7.74 18.70
C PHE A 292 14.96 8.65 19.84
N ALA A 293 14.18 8.77 20.94
CA ALA A 293 14.65 9.47 22.14
C ALA A 293 15.85 8.69 22.71
N GLY A 294 16.94 9.40 22.97
CA GLY A 294 18.20 8.77 23.43
C GLY A 294 18.99 7.97 22.39
N ALA A 295 18.55 7.94 21.13
CA ALA A 295 19.24 7.19 20.09
C ALA A 295 20.67 7.70 19.83
N SER A 296 21.56 6.78 19.44
CA SER A 296 22.95 7.06 19.12
C SER A 296 23.11 8.10 18.01
N VAL A 297 24.28 8.74 17.96
CA VAL A 297 24.61 9.68 16.87
C VAL A 297 24.54 9.01 15.51
N THR A 298 24.94 7.75 15.41
CA THR A 298 24.84 6.94 14.19
C THR A 298 23.39 6.78 13.74
N ALA A 299 22.47 6.46 14.63
CA ALA A 299 21.04 6.36 14.32
C ALA A 299 20.48 7.70 13.83
N LYS A 300 20.82 8.80 14.47
CA LYS A 300 20.40 10.16 14.08
C LYS A 300 20.93 10.55 12.69
N ARG A 301 22.23 10.26 12.41
CA ARG A 301 22.83 10.51 11.08
C ARG A 301 22.13 9.70 9.98
N ALA A 302 21.83 8.43 10.26
CA ALA A 302 21.09 7.58 9.32
C ALA A 302 19.67 8.10 9.04
N LEU A 303 18.97 8.64 10.06
CA LEU A 303 17.67 9.30 9.87
C LEU A 303 17.81 10.56 8.99
N VAL A 304 18.79 11.42 9.24
CA VAL A 304 19.02 12.61 8.41
C VAL A 304 19.29 12.21 6.96
N ALA A 305 20.16 11.22 6.73
CA ALA A 305 20.42 10.69 5.39
C ALA A 305 19.14 10.17 4.72
N MET A 306 18.32 9.41 5.46
CA MET A 306 17.02 8.92 4.98
C MET A 306 16.13 10.08 4.50
N PHE A 307 15.99 11.15 5.29
CA PHE A 307 15.17 12.31 4.90
C PHE A 307 15.71 12.98 3.65
N VAL A 308 17.02 13.20 3.58
CA VAL A 308 17.68 13.82 2.41
C VAL A 308 17.40 12.99 1.14
N PHE A 309 17.60 11.67 1.21
CA PHE A 309 17.38 10.79 0.06
C PHE A 309 15.90 10.68 -0.34
N TYR A 310 14.96 10.67 0.60
CA TYR A 310 13.53 10.71 0.25
C TYR A 310 13.12 12.03 -0.39
N LEU A 311 13.61 13.17 0.11
CA LEU A 311 13.34 14.47 -0.50
C LEU A 311 13.93 14.56 -1.91
N ALA A 312 15.15 14.05 -2.11
CA ALA A 312 15.76 13.95 -3.43
C ALA A 312 14.94 13.04 -4.37
N ALA A 313 14.48 11.87 -3.87
CA ALA A 313 13.64 10.96 -4.64
C ALA A 313 12.35 11.65 -5.11
N ILE A 314 11.63 12.30 -4.21
CA ILE A 314 10.38 13.01 -4.52
C ILE A 314 10.67 14.16 -5.52
N GLY A 315 11.74 14.93 -5.32
CA GLY A 315 12.13 16.02 -6.22
C GLY A 315 12.47 15.53 -7.64
N VAL A 316 13.12 14.37 -7.79
CA VAL A 316 13.44 13.78 -9.09
C VAL A 316 12.18 13.17 -9.72
N LEU A 317 11.39 12.41 -8.96
CA LEU A 317 10.16 11.79 -9.46
C LEU A 317 9.12 12.82 -9.90
N SER A 318 9.04 13.97 -9.23
CA SER A 318 8.13 15.05 -9.62
C SER A 318 8.47 15.71 -10.98
N ARG A 319 9.68 15.49 -11.47
CA ARG A 319 10.14 15.95 -12.80
C ARG A 319 10.02 14.86 -13.88
N ALA A 320 9.62 13.66 -13.49
CA ALA A 320 9.43 12.55 -14.43
C ALA A 320 8.07 12.60 -15.16
N VAL A 321 7.22 13.53 -14.74
CA VAL A 321 5.83 13.73 -15.25
C VAL A 321 5.85 14.56 -16.52
#